data_c7491ea45ebd1b52d3db20f8ba47160c
#
_entry.id   c7491ea45ebd1b52d3db20f8ba47160c
#
_cell.length_a   1.000
_cell.length_b   1.000
_cell.length_c   1.000
_cell.angle_alpha   90.00
_cell.angle_beta   90.00
_cell.angle_gamma   90.00
#
_symmetry.space_group_name_H-M   'P 1'
#
loop_
_entity.id
_entity.type
_entity.pdbx_description
1 polymer ?
#
loop_
_entity_poly.entity_id
_entity_poly.type
_entity_poly.pdbx_seq_one_letter_code
_entity_poly.pdbx_strand_id
1 'polypeptide(L)'
;MPKRMRGDWADALASLAGEERRAMEFLQDHLPSSDLYGYPAELFLEFVRHGVFLRGAAPWCGGLDWPVFAHYVLFPRVNDEDLSFHRKIFFDALWPRVKDLPGMEAWVQEVNRWCRERAGYQAQDERTASPLTVYRSGSGRCGEESAFLVSALRSVGIPARQVYAPRWSHCDDNHAWVEALCDGRWRFLGACEPEPVLDRGWFTTAASRVVLVHSRVFGGAEGLVGEETLGTVDGVTWLNQTAQYGDGQARVFRAEVDGRPGAGAEFHLQILNESAFRTIAVLTADGRGEARAVLGKGTVHVLARRGERWAEGDCGPEGIVLTLKPPVEGETDWTDFDFHAPADSRPAPAVLNRAEKARRAEVRRQADELRQARLSSQSAPERAEWEDLRQRARGNWGELKRFLGGEGGAERERLVRTLSGKDLRDAVCTVLENHFTELPARRPEVPEEVYWADTACPRVALERLTPWRGFLKDWLRGRTDDPVRLWEELGDLLADPGDNYHRLWWTPQAALEAGACNENGRRLLWVAALRTLGLPARLRPLDGAPEYWSGDAPCSRRRRRRCA
;
A
#
# COMPACT_ATOMS: atom_id res chain seq x y z
N MET A 1 12.16 13.15 17.57
CA MET A 1 13.53 13.52 17.10
C MET A 1 13.42 13.79 15.60
N PRO A 2 14.17 14.75 15.02
CA PRO A 2 14.16 14.93 13.57
C PRO A 2 14.63 13.63 12.90
N LYS A 3 13.92 13.20 11.85
CA LYS A 3 14.28 12.00 11.10
C LYS A 3 15.66 12.16 10.48
N ARG A 4 16.52 11.17 10.62
CA ARG A 4 17.83 11.15 9.96
C ARG A 4 17.61 11.13 8.44
N MET A 5 18.42 11.89 7.69
CA MET A 5 18.24 12.08 6.25
C MET A 5 19.43 11.52 5.47
N ARG A 6 19.17 11.07 4.25
CA ARG A 6 20.22 10.87 3.23
C ARG A 6 20.83 12.20 2.81
N GLY A 7 22.06 12.18 2.31
CA GLY A 7 22.75 13.39 1.84
C GLY A 7 22.00 14.14 0.73
N ASP A 8 21.39 13.40 -0.23
CA ASP A 8 20.62 14.00 -1.32
C ASP A 8 19.38 14.81 -0.86
N TRP A 9 18.79 14.49 0.29
CA TRP A 9 17.72 15.29 0.90
C TRP A 9 18.22 16.63 1.45
N ALA A 10 19.40 16.65 2.08
CA ALA A 10 19.98 17.87 2.58
C ALA A 10 20.32 18.84 1.43
N ASP A 11 20.87 18.32 0.34
CA ASP A 11 21.18 19.08 -0.87
C ASP A 11 19.89 19.62 -1.54
N ALA A 12 18.85 18.78 -1.62
CA ALA A 12 17.56 19.19 -2.14
C ALA A 12 16.95 20.33 -1.33
N LEU A 13 16.89 20.21 0.01
CA LEU A 13 16.40 21.26 0.89
C LEU A 13 17.20 22.55 0.79
N ALA A 14 18.52 22.47 0.68
CA ALA A 14 19.39 23.63 0.52
C ALA A 14 19.12 24.40 -0.79
N SER A 15 18.66 23.70 -1.84
CA SER A 15 18.37 24.29 -3.14
C SER A 15 17.01 24.99 -3.22
N LEU A 16 16.13 24.83 -2.21
CA LEU A 16 14.76 25.31 -2.21
C LEU A 16 14.56 26.55 -1.34
N ALA A 17 13.57 27.37 -1.70
CA ALA A 17 13.15 28.53 -0.94
C ALA A 17 11.62 28.67 -0.89
N GLY A 18 11.09 29.52 -0.03
CA GLY A 18 9.67 29.87 0.03
C GLY A 18 8.75 28.65 0.20
N GLU A 19 7.73 28.58 -0.64
CA GLU A 19 6.71 27.54 -0.54
C GLU A 19 7.23 26.15 -0.94
N GLU A 20 8.17 26.05 -1.87
CA GLU A 20 8.80 24.76 -2.22
C GLU A 20 9.59 24.19 -1.04
N ARG A 21 10.33 25.02 -0.33
CA ARG A 21 11.05 24.60 0.88
C ARG A 21 10.08 24.11 1.95
N ARG A 22 9.02 24.88 2.23
CA ARG A 22 7.95 24.48 3.18
C ARG A 22 7.33 23.14 2.79
N ALA A 23 7.07 22.92 1.51
CA ALA A 23 6.51 21.69 1.00
C ALA A 23 7.45 20.49 1.18
N MET A 24 8.76 20.68 0.93
CA MET A 24 9.76 19.62 1.13
C MET A 24 9.96 19.28 2.62
N GLU A 25 9.97 20.29 3.50
CA GLU A 25 10.02 20.12 4.96
C GLU A 25 8.79 19.33 5.45
N PHE A 26 7.59 19.67 4.96
CA PHE A 26 6.39 18.91 5.26
C PHE A 26 6.50 17.43 4.84
N LEU A 27 7.02 17.15 3.65
CA LEU A 27 7.23 15.77 3.20
C LEU A 27 8.24 15.04 4.09
N GLN A 28 9.33 15.70 4.49
CA GLN A 28 10.33 15.12 5.40
C GLN A 28 9.72 14.68 6.73
N ASP A 29 8.86 15.53 7.31
CA ASP A 29 8.26 15.26 8.62
C ASP A 29 7.20 14.17 8.57
N HIS A 30 6.49 14.01 7.44
CA HIS A 30 5.33 13.13 7.31
C HIS A 30 5.60 11.83 6.55
N LEU A 31 6.61 11.77 5.69
CA LEU A 31 6.95 10.53 4.98
C LEU A 31 7.47 9.46 5.95
N PRO A 32 7.11 8.19 5.74
CA PRO A 32 7.74 7.07 6.44
C PRO A 32 9.25 7.04 6.21
N SER A 33 10.01 6.61 7.22
CA SER A 33 11.47 6.48 7.10
C SER A 33 11.87 5.54 5.96
N SER A 34 11.08 4.48 5.70
CA SER A 34 11.28 3.59 4.55
C SER A 34 11.24 4.32 3.20
N ASP A 35 10.43 5.38 3.06
CA ASP A 35 10.37 6.18 1.84
C ASP A 35 11.54 7.16 1.73
N LEU A 36 11.90 7.83 2.85
CA LEU A 36 13.01 8.78 2.89
C LEU A 36 14.35 8.16 2.48
N TYR A 37 14.53 6.87 2.74
CA TYR A 37 15.72 6.10 2.35
C TYR A 37 15.50 5.22 1.11
N GLY A 38 14.27 4.84 0.84
CA GLY A 38 13.92 3.95 -0.27
C GLY A 38 13.85 4.63 -1.63
N TYR A 39 13.70 5.96 -1.67
CA TYR A 39 13.57 6.73 -2.92
C TYR A 39 14.54 7.91 -2.96
N PRO A 40 15.01 8.32 -4.15
CA PRO A 40 15.85 9.50 -4.29
C PRO A 40 15.06 10.78 -3.97
N ALA A 41 15.72 11.80 -3.41
CA ALA A 41 15.11 13.10 -3.11
C ALA A 41 14.51 13.77 -4.36
N GLU A 42 15.07 13.49 -5.55
CA GLU A 42 14.57 14.00 -6.84
C GLU A 42 13.11 13.60 -7.11
N LEU A 43 12.70 12.40 -6.68
CA LEU A 43 11.30 11.99 -6.78
C LEU A 43 10.39 12.96 -6.02
N PHE A 44 10.76 13.30 -4.80
CA PHE A 44 9.96 14.20 -3.95
C PHE A 44 10.01 15.65 -4.44
N LEU A 45 11.14 16.07 -5.03
CA LEU A 45 11.24 17.37 -5.73
C LEU A 45 10.24 17.50 -6.88
N GLU A 46 9.97 16.43 -7.64
CA GLU A 46 8.91 16.44 -8.65
C GLU A 46 7.55 16.78 -8.02
N PHE A 47 7.20 16.12 -6.90
CA PHE A 47 5.93 16.38 -6.20
C PHE A 47 5.86 17.78 -5.63
N VAL A 48 6.94 18.27 -5.02
CA VAL A 48 7.04 19.62 -4.46
C VAL A 48 6.85 20.68 -5.53
N ARG A 49 7.67 20.65 -6.58
CA ARG A 49 7.63 21.66 -7.66
C ARG A 49 6.31 21.63 -8.40
N HIS A 50 5.80 20.44 -8.70
CA HIS A 50 4.51 20.28 -9.36
C HIS A 50 3.36 20.76 -8.46
N GLY A 51 3.35 20.42 -7.18
CA GLY A 51 2.34 20.87 -6.23
C GLY A 51 2.31 22.39 -6.08
N VAL A 52 3.47 23.03 -5.91
CA VAL A 52 3.57 24.48 -5.83
C VAL A 52 3.15 25.15 -7.14
N PHE A 53 3.55 24.60 -8.29
CA PHE A 53 3.05 25.06 -9.61
C PHE A 53 1.52 25.03 -9.69
N LEU A 54 0.88 23.97 -9.20
CA LEU A 54 -0.58 23.83 -9.23
C LEU A 54 -1.31 24.90 -8.39
N ARG A 55 -0.69 25.41 -7.32
CA ARG A 55 -1.29 26.50 -6.54
C ARG A 55 -1.51 27.79 -7.36
N GLY A 56 -0.69 28.00 -8.37
CA GLY A 56 -0.89 29.12 -9.31
C GLY A 56 -1.67 28.76 -10.57
N ALA A 57 -1.65 27.50 -11.00
CA ALA A 57 -2.22 27.07 -12.28
C ALA A 57 -3.66 26.55 -12.18
N ALA A 58 -4.02 25.78 -11.14
CA ALA A 58 -5.36 25.25 -10.96
C ALA A 58 -6.25 26.28 -10.24
N PRO A 59 -7.46 26.58 -10.76
CA PRO A 59 -8.28 27.73 -10.32
C PRO A 59 -8.59 27.76 -8.81
N TRP A 60 -8.72 26.60 -8.17
CA TRP A 60 -9.06 26.47 -6.74
C TRP A 60 -7.87 26.12 -5.84
N CYS A 61 -6.76 25.63 -6.40
CA CYS A 61 -5.66 25.06 -5.62
C CYS A 61 -4.96 26.13 -4.75
N GLY A 62 -4.85 27.36 -5.23
CA GLY A 62 -4.28 28.49 -4.49
C GLY A 62 -5.08 28.91 -3.26
N GLY A 63 -6.40 28.68 -3.26
CA GLY A 63 -7.29 28.98 -2.14
C GLY A 63 -7.41 27.86 -1.09
N LEU A 64 -6.77 26.71 -1.29
CA LEU A 64 -6.81 25.61 -0.33
C LEU A 64 -6.01 25.95 0.93
N ASP A 65 -6.57 25.62 2.09
CA ASP A 65 -5.83 25.62 3.34
C ASP A 65 -4.60 24.71 3.25
N TRP A 66 -3.52 25.11 3.90
CA TRP A 66 -2.26 24.39 3.82
C TRP A 66 -2.36 22.88 4.18
N PRO A 67 -3.03 22.46 5.27
CA PRO A 67 -3.15 21.04 5.59
C PRO A 67 -3.88 20.26 4.51
N VAL A 68 -4.94 20.79 3.95
CA VAL A 68 -5.70 20.17 2.86
C VAL A 68 -4.84 20.04 1.60
N PHE A 69 -4.15 21.12 1.21
CA PHE A 69 -3.21 21.07 0.10
C PHE A 69 -2.10 20.07 0.33
N ALA A 70 -1.47 20.11 1.50
CA ALA A 70 -0.29 19.31 1.82
C ALA A 70 -0.61 17.80 1.84
N HIS A 71 -1.70 17.39 2.49
CA HIS A 71 -2.08 15.97 2.59
C HIS A 71 -2.78 15.43 1.33
N TYR A 72 -3.59 16.25 0.63
CA TYR A 72 -4.49 15.74 -0.38
C TYR A 72 -4.18 16.18 -1.82
N VAL A 73 -3.19 17.07 -2.02
CA VAL A 73 -2.67 17.45 -3.36
C VAL A 73 -1.17 17.15 -3.46
N LEU A 74 -0.38 17.68 -2.50
CA LEU A 74 1.08 17.59 -2.53
C LEU A 74 1.59 16.16 -2.25
N PHE A 75 1.05 15.50 -1.20
CA PHE A 75 1.61 14.26 -0.65
C PHE A 75 1.68 13.14 -1.70
N PRO A 76 2.84 12.45 -1.86
CA PRO A 76 3.05 11.47 -2.93
C PRO A 76 2.29 10.16 -2.71
N ARG A 77 2.22 9.69 -1.46
CA ARG A 77 1.67 8.39 -1.10
C ARG A 77 0.17 8.44 -0.86
N VAL A 78 -0.54 7.42 -1.32
CA VAL A 78 -1.98 7.24 -1.13
C VAL A 78 -2.27 6.07 -0.19
N ASN A 79 -1.58 4.95 -0.40
CA ASN A 79 -1.71 3.70 0.34
C ASN A 79 -0.31 3.10 0.60
N ASP A 80 -0.12 1.82 0.26
CA ASP A 80 1.14 1.05 0.36
C ASP A 80 1.78 0.80 -1.02
N GLU A 81 1.37 1.54 -2.04
CA GLU A 81 1.88 1.45 -3.40
C GLU A 81 3.36 1.86 -3.52
N ASP A 82 4.06 1.31 -4.51
CA ASP A 82 5.36 1.85 -4.91
C ASP A 82 5.21 3.27 -5.46
N LEU A 83 6.08 4.20 -5.01
CA LEU A 83 6.09 5.56 -5.53
C LEU A 83 6.75 5.60 -6.93
N SER A 84 6.32 6.56 -7.77
CA SER A 84 6.80 6.70 -9.13
C SER A 84 6.77 8.14 -9.63
N PHE A 85 7.61 8.47 -10.60
CA PHE A 85 7.61 9.74 -11.32
C PHE A 85 6.40 9.81 -12.26
N HIS A 86 5.24 10.18 -11.76
CA HIS A 86 3.99 10.18 -12.54
C HIS A 86 3.34 11.56 -12.67
N ARG A 87 3.69 12.52 -11.82
CA ARG A 87 2.99 13.83 -11.74
C ARG A 87 2.94 14.53 -13.09
N LYS A 88 4.11 14.71 -13.71
CA LYS A 88 4.19 15.39 -15.01
C LYS A 88 3.51 14.57 -16.12
N ILE A 89 3.69 13.26 -16.13
CA ILE A 89 3.08 12.38 -17.15
C ILE A 89 1.56 12.49 -17.12
N PHE A 90 0.97 12.44 -15.91
CA PHE A 90 -0.49 12.52 -15.77
C PHE A 90 -0.99 13.93 -16.04
N PHE A 91 -0.28 14.97 -15.59
CA PHE A 91 -0.61 16.35 -15.87
C PHE A 91 -0.65 16.64 -17.37
N ASP A 92 0.41 16.29 -18.10
CA ASP A 92 0.51 16.52 -19.54
C ASP A 92 -0.64 15.85 -20.33
N ALA A 93 -1.09 14.67 -19.86
CA ALA A 93 -2.20 13.95 -20.47
C ALA A 93 -3.59 14.51 -20.08
N LEU A 94 -3.74 15.03 -18.87
CA LEU A 94 -5.03 15.42 -18.30
C LEU A 94 -5.33 16.90 -18.45
N TRP A 95 -4.32 17.78 -18.31
CA TRP A 95 -4.51 19.23 -18.34
C TRP A 95 -5.23 19.73 -19.59
N PRO A 96 -4.89 19.29 -20.81
CA PRO A 96 -5.63 19.68 -22.02
C PRO A 96 -7.10 19.23 -22.01
N ARG A 97 -7.44 18.19 -21.26
CA ARG A 97 -8.80 17.62 -21.19
C ARG A 97 -9.69 18.35 -20.18
N VAL A 98 -9.08 18.91 -19.12
CA VAL A 98 -9.84 19.44 -17.98
C VAL A 98 -9.87 20.95 -17.89
N LYS A 99 -8.81 21.66 -18.29
CA LYS A 99 -8.62 23.10 -18.03
C LYS A 99 -9.76 24.00 -18.49
N ASP A 100 -10.49 23.60 -19.50
CA ASP A 100 -11.61 24.38 -20.09
C ASP A 100 -13.00 23.86 -19.65
N LEU A 101 -13.07 22.84 -18.78
CA LEU A 101 -14.32 22.30 -18.25
C LEU A 101 -14.86 23.17 -17.09
N PRO A 102 -16.18 23.25 -16.93
CA PRO A 102 -16.80 24.05 -15.87
C PRO A 102 -16.75 23.34 -14.51
N GLY A 103 -15.99 23.90 -13.55
CA GLY A 103 -16.01 23.49 -12.15
C GLY A 103 -15.32 22.15 -11.83
N MET A 104 -15.13 21.90 -10.54
CA MET A 104 -14.35 20.77 -10.03
C MET A 104 -15.01 19.41 -10.33
N GLU A 105 -16.33 19.29 -10.23
CA GLU A 105 -17.03 18.03 -10.49
C GLU A 105 -16.83 17.55 -11.93
N ALA A 106 -16.85 18.46 -12.92
CA ALA A 106 -16.60 18.11 -14.32
C ALA A 106 -15.16 17.61 -14.53
N TRP A 107 -14.19 18.22 -13.83
CA TRP A 107 -12.80 17.75 -13.86
C TRP A 107 -12.67 16.36 -13.26
N VAL A 108 -13.27 16.11 -12.08
CA VAL A 108 -13.24 14.80 -11.41
C VAL A 108 -13.80 13.71 -12.30
N GLN A 109 -14.93 13.96 -12.94
CA GLN A 109 -15.57 13.00 -13.86
C GLN A 109 -14.70 12.72 -15.10
N GLU A 110 -14.08 13.76 -15.68
CA GLU A 110 -13.21 13.60 -16.84
C GLU A 110 -11.93 12.84 -16.49
N VAL A 111 -11.32 13.15 -15.33
CA VAL A 111 -10.15 12.40 -14.84
C VAL A 111 -10.50 10.92 -14.63
N ASN A 112 -11.66 10.61 -14.02
CA ASN A 112 -12.09 9.23 -13.82
C ASN A 112 -12.37 8.51 -15.16
N ARG A 113 -12.91 9.21 -16.17
CA ARG A 113 -13.07 8.67 -17.52
C ARG A 113 -11.72 8.34 -18.14
N TRP A 114 -10.76 9.27 -18.06
CA TRP A 114 -9.39 9.01 -18.53
C TRP A 114 -8.75 7.82 -17.80
N CYS A 115 -8.95 7.69 -16.48
CA CYS A 115 -8.46 6.52 -15.74
C CYS A 115 -9.03 5.22 -16.28
N ARG A 116 -10.34 5.18 -16.63
CA ARG A 116 -10.97 4.01 -17.26
C ARG A 116 -10.37 3.69 -18.63
N GLU A 117 -10.01 4.69 -19.43
CA GLU A 117 -9.31 4.50 -20.71
C GLU A 117 -7.93 3.86 -20.52
N ARG A 118 -7.36 3.95 -19.33
CA ARG A 118 -6.00 3.49 -19.00
C ARG A 118 -5.98 2.19 -18.21
N ALA A 119 -6.92 1.99 -17.30
CA ALA A 119 -6.96 0.83 -16.42
C ALA A 119 -8.37 0.28 -16.23
N GLY A 120 -8.46 -0.97 -15.87
CA GLY A 120 -9.67 -1.66 -15.45
C GLY A 120 -9.37 -2.71 -14.41
N TYR A 121 -10.41 -3.12 -13.66
CA TYR A 121 -10.27 -4.04 -12.55
C TYR A 121 -9.71 -5.41 -12.99
N GLN A 122 -8.75 -5.89 -12.23
CA GLN A 122 -8.24 -7.25 -12.31
C GLN A 122 -7.74 -7.69 -10.93
N ALA A 123 -8.29 -8.78 -10.41
CA ALA A 123 -7.75 -9.41 -9.21
C ALA A 123 -6.31 -9.89 -9.45
N GLN A 124 -5.43 -9.64 -8.49
CA GLN A 124 -3.99 -9.94 -8.56
C GLN A 124 -3.46 -10.23 -7.16
N ASP A 125 -2.11 -10.42 -7.05
CA ASP A 125 -1.43 -10.61 -5.77
C ASP A 125 -1.55 -9.41 -4.81
N GLU A 126 -1.05 -9.56 -3.58
CA GLU A 126 -1.22 -8.57 -2.50
C GLU A 126 -0.37 -7.30 -2.67
N ARG A 127 0.72 -7.33 -3.45
CA ARG A 127 1.57 -6.15 -3.67
C ARG A 127 0.77 -5.04 -4.36
N THR A 128 0.89 -3.81 -3.89
CA THR A 128 0.22 -2.67 -4.52
C THR A 128 1.17 -2.00 -5.51
N ALA A 129 0.83 -2.09 -6.80
CA ALA A 129 1.60 -1.50 -7.88
C ALA A 129 1.52 0.02 -7.88
N SER A 130 2.58 0.69 -8.38
CA SER A 130 2.59 2.14 -8.51
C SER A 130 1.50 2.66 -9.46
N PRO A 131 1.04 3.91 -9.29
CA PRO A 131 0.11 4.53 -10.24
C PRO A 131 0.60 4.49 -11.70
N LEU A 132 1.90 4.63 -11.91
CA LEU A 132 2.50 4.54 -13.25
C LEU A 132 2.49 3.11 -13.80
N THR A 133 2.66 2.10 -12.95
CA THR A 133 2.53 0.69 -13.33
C THR A 133 1.09 0.37 -13.72
N VAL A 134 0.08 0.82 -12.95
CA VAL A 134 -1.34 0.66 -13.28
C VAL A 134 -1.65 1.32 -14.63
N TYR A 135 -1.20 2.55 -14.83
CA TYR A 135 -1.34 3.29 -16.09
C TYR A 135 -0.74 2.51 -17.29
N ARG A 136 0.47 1.95 -17.14
CA ARG A 136 1.16 1.22 -18.22
C ARG A 136 0.56 -0.15 -18.47
N SER A 137 0.29 -0.92 -17.43
CA SER A 137 -0.19 -2.31 -17.53
C SER A 137 -1.68 -2.43 -17.86
N GLY A 138 -2.46 -1.36 -17.65
CA GLY A 138 -3.87 -1.33 -17.99
C GLY A 138 -4.79 -2.07 -17.01
N SER A 139 -4.32 -2.38 -15.81
CA SER A 139 -5.12 -3.08 -14.80
C SER A 139 -4.63 -2.88 -13.39
N GLY A 140 -5.56 -3.01 -12.42
CA GLY A 140 -5.29 -2.98 -11.00
C GLY A 140 -6.42 -3.60 -10.18
N ARG A 141 -6.16 -3.90 -8.90
CA ARG A 141 -7.20 -4.16 -7.90
C ARG A 141 -7.86 -2.85 -7.50
N CYS A 142 -8.97 -2.89 -6.75
CA CYS A 142 -9.65 -1.68 -6.26
C CYS A 142 -8.70 -0.71 -5.51
N GLY A 143 -7.78 -1.22 -4.68
CA GLY A 143 -6.77 -0.41 -3.99
C GLY A 143 -5.77 0.26 -4.95
N GLU A 144 -5.40 -0.40 -6.04
CA GLU A 144 -4.50 0.13 -7.07
C GLU A 144 -5.20 1.10 -8.01
N GLU A 145 -6.44 0.79 -8.44
CA GLU A 145 -7.25 1.71 -9.24
C GLU A 145 -7.56 3.00 -8.48
N SER A 146 -7.84 2.91 -7.16
CA SER A 146 -8.08 4.09 -6.33
C SER A 146 -6.80 4.90 -6.09
N ALA A 147 -5.64 4.28 -5.87
CA ALA A 147 -4.35 4.98 -5.79
C ALA A 147 -4.02 5.69 -7.12
N PHE A 148 -4.29 5.05 -8.26
CA PHE A 148 -4.12 5.63 -9.58
C PHE A 148 -5.04 6.84 -9.81
N LEU A 149 -6.34 6.74 -9.49
CA LEU A 149 -7.28 7.86 -9.64
C LEU A 149 -6.94 9.02 -8.70
N VAL A 150 -6.61 8.76 -7.43
CA VAL A 150 -6.17 9.80 -6.49
C VAL A 150 -4.93 10.52 -7.03
N SER A 151 -3.94 9.77 -7.52
CA SER A 151 -2.72 10.35 -8.11
C SER A 151 -3.01 11.19 -9.36
N ALA A 152 -3.95 10.76 -10.20
CA ALA A 152 -4.39 11.50 -11.38
C ALA A 152 -5.12 12.81 -11.00
N LEU A 153 -6.02 12.77 -10.02
CA LEU A 153 -6.72 13.95 -9.50
C LEU A 153 -5.75 14.96 -8.87
N ARG A 154 -4.84 14.47 -8.01
CA ARG A 154 -3.81 15.31 -7.40
C ARG A 154 -2.88 15.94 -8.44
N SER A 155 -2.65 15.27 -9.58
CA SER A 155 -1.80 15.79 -10.66
C SER A 155 -2.39 17.01 -11.38
N VAL A 156 -3.69 17.23 -11.27
CA VAL A 156 -4.37 18.43 -11.80
C VAL A 156 -4.89 19.37 -10.70
N GLY A 157 -4.44 19.19 -9.46
CA GLY A 157 -4.74 20.08 -8.33
C GLY A 157 -6.08 19.83 -7.64
N ILE A 158 -6.73 18.69 -7.87
CA ILE A 158 -7.93 18.27 -7.13
C ILE A 158 -7.49 17.56 -5.85
N PRO A 159 -7.88 18.04 -4.64
CA PRO A 159 -7.64 17.30 -3.41
C PRO A 159 -8.42 15.98 -3.44
N ALA A 160 -7.71 14.87 -3.24
CA ALA A 160 -8.30 13.55 -3.29
C ALA A 160 -7.67 12.60 -2.30
N ARG A 161 -8.46 11.63 -1.82
CA ARG A 161 -8.03 10.57 -0.90
C ARG A 161 -8.64 9.22 -1.26
N GLN A 162 -7.94 8.16 -0.89
CA GLN A 162 -8.50 6.82 -0.91
C GLN A 162 -9.34 6.61 0.35
N VAL A 163 -10.51 6.01 0.17
CA VAL A 163 -11.41 5.59 1.24
C VAL A 163 -11.54 4.08 1.20
N TYR A 164 -11.59 3.45 2.36
CA TYR A 164 -11.47 2.01 2.47
C TYR A 164 -12.44 1.42 3.49
N ALA A 165 -13.25 0.45 3.07
CA ALA A 165 -13.93 -0.49 3.94
C ALA A 165 -13.00 -1.69 4.14
N PRO A 166 -12.30 -1.81 5.29
CA PRO A 166 -11.25 -2.83 5.47
C PRO A 166 -11.79 -4.24 5.39
N ARG A 167 -13.03 -4.43 5.79
CA ARG A 167 -13.80 -5.68 5.66
C ARG A 167 -15.28 -5.35 5.61
N TRP A 168 -16.00 -6.04 4.75
CA TRP A 168 -17.46 -6.02 4.77
C TRP A 168 -18.00 -6.94 5.88
N SER A 169 -19.03 -6.50 6.59
CA SER A 169 -19.69 -7.34 7.59
C SER A 169 -20.75 -8.28 6.98
N HIS A 170 -21.08 -8.13 5.70
CA HIS A 170 -22.11 -8.90 5.01
C HIS A 170 -21.55 -9.85 3.93
N CYS A 171 -20.25 -9.84 3.67
CA CYS A 171 -19.57 -10.77 2.76
C CYS A 171 -18.06 -10.79 3.03
N ASP A 172 -17.40 -11.88 2.64
CA ASP A 172 -15.96 -12.10 2.80
C ASP A 172 -15.15 -11.32 1.76
N ASP A 173 -15.11 -9.98 1.89
CA ASP A 173 -14.40 -9.09 0.97
C ASP A 173 -14.09 -7.74 1.65
N ASN A 174 -13.43 -6.88 0.92
CA ASN A 174 -13.12 -5.48 1.25
C ASN A 174 -13.32 -4.60 0.01
N HIS A 175 -13.28 -3.28 0.17
CA HIS A 175 -13.32 -2.39 -0.99
C HIS A 175 -12.61 -1.06 -0.73
N ALA A 176 -11.99 -0.53 -1.77
CA ALA A 176 -11.39 0.80 -1.79
C ALA A 176 -11.99 1.63 -2.93
N TRP A 177 -12.29 2.89 -2.65
CA TRP A 177 -12.79 3.87 -3.61
C TRP A 177 -12.15 5.23 -3.36
N VAL A 178 -12.62 6.27 -4.02
CA VAL A 178 -12.01 7.59 -3.97
C VAL A 178 -13.00 8.63 -3.49
N GLU A 179 -12.53 9.58 -2.70
CA GLU A 179 -13.17 10.86 -2.45
C GLU A 179 -12.35 12.01 -3.04
N ALA A 180 -13.04 12.95 -3.69
CA ALA A 180 -12.50 14.21 -4.17
C ALA A 180 -13.17 15.37 -3.45
N LEU A 181 -12.40 16.37 -3.01
CA LEU A 181 -12.93 17.56 -2.37
C LEU A 181 -13.38 18.56 -3.45
N CYS A 182 -14.69 18.65 -3.66
CA CYS A 182 -15.32 19.57 -4.61
C CYS A 182 -16.04 20.67 -3.85
N ASP A 183 -15.65 21.92 -4.05
CA ASP A 183 -16.28 23.10 -3.46
C ASP A 183 -16.49 22.98 -1.93
N GLY A 184 -15.48 22.50 -1.22
CA GLY A 184 -15.47 22.32 0.24
C GLY A 184 -16.21 21.07 0.74
N ARG A 185 -16.67 20.19 -0.14
CA ARG A 185 -17.37 18.95 0.22
C ARG A 185 -16.70 17.72 -0.39
N TRP A 186 -16.46 16.70 0.43
CA TRP A 186 -16.02 15.40 -0.05
C TRP A 186 -17.11 14.69 -0.84
N ARG A 187 -16.80 14.31 -2.08
CA ARG A 187 -17.69 13.61 -3.01
C ARG A 187 -17.03 12.28 -3.40
N PHE A 188 -17.77 11.18 -3.30
CA PHE A 188 -17.20 9.86 -3.60
C PHE A 188 -17.46 9.40 -5.04
N LEU A 189 -16.60 8.50 -5.52
CA LEU A 189 -16.71 7.87 -6.83
C LEU A 189 -15.94 6.53 -6.85
N GLY A 190 -16.39 5.57 -7.67
CA GLY A 190 -15.64 4.35 -7.99
C GLY A 190 -14.45 4.67 -8.88
N ALA A 191 -13.28 4.14 -8.53
CA ALA A 191 -12.06 4.35 -9.30
C ALA A 191 -12.11 3.61 -10.64
N CYS A 192 -11.77 4.27 -11.72
CA CYS A 192 -11.88 3.72 -13.10
C CYS A 192 -13.31 3.27 -13.46
N GLU A 193 -14.31 3.77 -12.76
CA GLU A 193 -15.72 3.42 -12.92
C GLU A 193 -16.58 4.68 -13.14
N PRO A 194 -16.49 5.33 -14.32
CA PRO A 194 -17.22 6.59 -14.56
C PRO A 194 -18.74 6.37 -14.46
N GLU A 195 -19.38 7.21 -13.65
CA GLU A 195 -20.82 7.33 -13.47
C GLU A 195 -21.29 8.72 -13.95
N PRO A 196 -22.59 8.91 -14.25
CA PRO A 196 -23.11 10.21 -14.71
C PRO A 196 -22.98 11.33 -13.69
N VAL A 197 -22.96 11.00 -12.40
CA VAL A 197 -22.88 11.94 -11.27
C VAL A 197 -21.95 11.40 -10.21
N LEU A 198 -21.40 12.29 -9.37
CA LEU A 198 -20.66 11.90 -8.16
C LEU A 198 -21.62 11.36 -7.07
N ASP A 199 -21.04 10.83 -5.99
CA ASP A 199 -21.76 10.15 -4.90
C ASP A 199 -22.57 8.94 -5.37
N ARG A 200 -22.02 8.25 -6.38
CA ARG A 200 -22.59 7.06 -6.98
C ARG A 200 -21.53 6.02 -7.34
N GLY A 201 -21.82 4.77 -7.02
CA GLY A 201 -21.04 3.60 -7.38
C GLY A 201 -21.88 2.33 -7.19
N TRP A 202 -21.42 1.19 -7.69
CA TRP A 202 -22.08 -0.11 -7.46
C TRP A 202 -22.12 -0.44 -5.97
N PHE A 203 -21.12 0.03 -5.21
CA PHE A 203 -20.95 -0.22 -3.79
C PHE A 203 -21.79 0.72 -2.88
N THR A 204 -22.51 1.69 -3.41
CA THR A 204 -23.22 2.72 -2.61
C THR A 204 -24.13 2.10 -1.54
N THR A 205 -24.93 1.09 -1.91
CA THR A 205 -25.79 0.38 -0.94
C THR A 205 -24.95 -0.46 0.03
N ALA A 206 -23.91 -1.16 -0.45
CA ALA A 206 -23.01 -1.93 0.40
C ALA A 206 -22.29 -1.04 1.43
N ALA A 207 -21.87 0.16 1.04
CA ALA A 207 -21.24 1.13 1.93
C ALA A 207 -22.17 1.65 3.01
N SER A 208 -23.50 1.65 2.78
CA SER A 208 -24.47 2.09 3.80
C SER A 208 -24.67 1.09 4.95
N ARG A 209 -24.21 -0.15 4.78
CA ARG A 209 -24.24 -1.23 5.81
C ARG A 209 -22.87 -1.59 6.35
N VAL A 210 -21.91 -0.70 6.26
CA VAL A 210 -20.54 -0.92 6.75
C VAL A 210 -20.46 -0.69 8.26
N VAL A 211 -19.56 -1.41 8.93
CA VAL A 211 -19.21 -1.15 10.34
C VAL A 211 -18.19 -0.03 10.42
N LEU A 212 -17.18 -0.03 9.54
CA LEU A 212 -16.14 1.00 9.51
C LEU A 212 -15.75 1.34 8.07
N VAL A 213 -15.71 2.63 7.78
CA VAL A 213 -15.02 3.22 6.63
C VAL A 213 -13.96 4.18 7.14
N HIS A 214 -12.76 4.08 6.62
CA HIS A 214 -11.68 4.98 6.99
C HIS A 214 -10.90 5.49 5.78
N SER A 215 -10.24 6.62 5.95
CA SER A 215 -9.13 7.09 5.13
C SER A 215 -7.87 7.15 5.97
N ARG A 216 -6.75 7.53 5.38
CA ARG A 216 -5.49 7.69 6.11
C ARG A 216 -4.70 8.88 5.60
N VAL A 217 -3.87 9.43 6.50
CA VAL A 217 -2.78 10.33 6.16
C VAL A 217 -1.50 9.80 6.78
N PHE A 218 -0.38 10.05 6.13
CA PHE A 218 0.93 9.69 6.66
C PHE A 218 1.43 10.84 7.53
N GLY A 219 2.06 10.51 8.67
CA GLY A 219 2.36 11.46 9.72
C GLY A 219 1.13 11.86 10.54
N GLY A 220 1.20 13.03 11.18
CA GLY A 220 0.09 13.62 11.92
C GLY A 220 -0.99 14.21 11.01
N ALA A 221 -2.17 14.44 11.58
CA ALA A 221 -3.33 15.04 10.90
C ALA A 221 -3.61 16.47 11.40
N GLU A 222 -2.61 17.15 11.92
CA GLU A 222 -2.76 18.49 12.48
C GLU A 222 -3.29 19.48 11.46
N GLY A 223 -4.33 20.21 11.84
CA GLY A 223 -5.00 21.19 10.99
C GLY A 223 -6.01 20.62 9.98
N LEU A 224 -6.23 19.30 9.93
CA LEU A 224 -7.36 18.71 9.21
C LEU A 224 -8.61 18.83 10.08
N VAL A 225 -9.40 19.89 9.84
CA VAL A 225 -10.57 20.21 10.66
C VAL A 225 -11.76 19.34 10.27
N GLY A 226 -12.52 18.86 11.28
CA GLY A 226 -13.77 18.10 11.09
C GLY A 226 -13.56 16.59 10.84
N GLU A 227 -12.33 16.10 10.92
CA GLU A 227 -12.02 14.67 10.78
C GLU A 227 -11.99 13.99 12.15
N GLU A 228 -12.71 12.87 12.31
CA GLU A 228 -12.59 12.00 13.48
C GLU A 228 -11.35 11.12 13.33
N THR A 229 -10.46 11.16 14.31
CA THR A 229 -9.24 10.37 14.33
C THR A 229 -9.43 9.07 15.12
N LEU A 230 -9.16 7.93 14.50
CA LEU A 230 -9.12 6.61 15.16
C LEU A 230 -7.81 6.35 15.91
N GLY A 231 -6.76 7.14 15.63
CA GLY A 231 -5.45 7.04 16.24
C GLY A 231 -4.34 7.08 15.20
N THR A 232 -3.10 7.21 15.69
CA THR A 232 -1.88 7.16 14.89
C THR A 232 -1.09 5.92 15.28
N VAL A 233 -0.82 5.05 14.31
CA VAL A 233 -0.07 3.82 14.51
C VAL A 233 1.01 3.74 13.43
N ASP A 234 2.25 3.48 13.84
CA ASP A 234 3.39 3.32 12.94
C ASP A 234 3.54 4.45 11.90
N GLY A 235 3.32 5.70 12.34
CA GLY A 235 3.44 6.88 11.47
C GLY A 235 2.28 7.10 10.51
N VAL A 236 1.16 6.40 10.66
CA VAL A 236 -0.07 6.59 9.89
C VAL A 236 -1.21 7.00 10.80
N THR A 237 -1.87 8.10 10.50
CA THR A 237 -3.09 8.55 11.18
C THR A 237 -4.31 8.09 10.41
N TRP A 238 -5.19 7.36 11.09
CA TRP A 238 -6.43 6.83 10.57
C TRP A 238 -7.58 7.78 10.84
N LEU A 239 -8.33 8.13 9.79
CA LEU A 239 -9.46 9.07 9.83
C LEU A 239 -10.75 8.31 9.56
N ASN A 240 -11.73 8.49 10.43
CA ASN A 240 -13.02 7.78 10.36
C ASN A 240 -13.99 8.49 9.42
N GLN A 241 -14.46 7.78 8.41
CA GLN A 241 -15.42 8.28 7.43
C GLN A 241 -16.80 7.61 7.55
N THR A 242 -17.01 6.76 8.55
CA THR A 242 -18.21 5.91 8.67
C THR A 242 -19.51 6.71 8.62
N ALA A 243 -19.56 7.85 9.30
CA ALA A 243 -20.76 8.71 9.34
C ALA A 243 -21.15 9.29 7.96
N GLN A 244 -20.23 9.35 7.00
CA GLN A 244 -20.54 9.82 5.64
C GLN A 244 -21.28 8.75 4.82
N TYR A 245 -21.06 7.47 5.12
CA TYR A 245 -21.57 6.35 4.32
C TYR A 245 -22.74 5.63 4.96
N GLY A 246 -22.71 5.45 6.27
CA GLY A 246 -23.67 4.67 7.03
C GLY A 246 -24.37 5.46 8.14
N ASP A 247 -25.23 4.77 8.86
CA ASP A 247 -25.88 5.25 10.08
C ASP A 247 -24.94 5.01 11.26
N GLY A 248 -23.96 5.90 11.41
CA GLY A 248 -22.91 5.80 12.43
C GLY A 248 -23.45 6.06 13.84
N GLN A 249 -22.97 5.27 14.80
CA GLN A 249 -23.26 5.41 16.23
C GLN A 249 -21.95 5.51 17.00
N ALA A 250 -21.84 6.53 17.86
CA ALA A 250 -20.70 6.66 18.76
C ALA A 250 -20.74 5.55 19.82
N ARG A 251 -19.65 4.81 19.97
CA ARG A 251 -19.46 3.75 20.97
C ARG A 251 -18.29 4.06 21.87
N VAL A 252 -18.39 3.66 23.13
CA VAL A 252 -17.36 3.86 24.15
C VAL A 252 -16.77 2.51 24.56
N PHE A 253 -15.47 2.40 24.50
CA PHE A 253 -14.69 1.23 24.87
C PHE A 253 -13.96 1.54 26.18
N ARG A 254 -14.16 0.72 27.23
CA ARG A 254 -13.49 0.90 28.52
C ARG A 254 -12.71 -0.34 28.91
N ALA A 255 -11.48 -0.13 29.36
CA ALA A 255 -10.65 -1.16 29.92
C ALA A 255 -10.42 -0.92 31.41
N GLU A 256 -10.48 -2.01 32.18
CA GLU A 256 -10.14 -2.02 33.60
C GLU A 256 -9.05 -3.07 33.87
N VAL A 257 -8.10 -2.73 34.76
CA VAL A 257 -7.04 -3.61 35.21
C VAL A 257 -6.97 -3.51 36.74
N ASP A 258 -7.22 -4.61 37.42
CA ASP A 258 -7.22 -4.70 38.89
C ASP A 258 -8.12 -3.60 39.56
N GLY A 259 -9.30 -3.36 39.00
CA GLY A 259 -10.27 -2.37 39.51
C GLY A 259 -9.85 -0.90 39.25
N ARG A 260 -8.90 -0.63 38.38
CA ARG A 260 -8.44 0.71 37.98
C ARG A 260 -8.60 0.90 36.48
N PRO A 261 -8.67 2.18 36.01
CA PRO A 261 -8.67 2.46 34.57
C PRO A 261 -7.47 1.85 33.87
N GLY A 262 -7.72 1.13 32.77
CA GLY A 262 -6.73 0.48 31.94
C GLY A 262 -6.09 1.43 30.91
N ALA A 263 -5.54 2.58 31.38
CA ALA A 263 -4.88 3.54 30.49
C ALA A 263 -3.83 2.89 29.60
N GLY A 264 -3.83 3.22 28.30
CA GLY A 264 -2.92 2.65 27.31
C GLY A 264 -3.30 1.21 26.86
N ALA A 265 -4.47 0.70 27.24
CA ALA A 265 -4.98 -0.55 26.67
C ALA A 265 -5.32 -0.35 25.18
N GLU A 266 -5.04 -1.35 24.37
CA GLU A 266 -5.40 -1.38 22.95
C GLU A 266 -6.70 -2.14 22.77
N PHE A 267 -7.66 -1.55 22.07
CA PHE A 267 -8.91 -2.19 21.66
C PHE A 267 -8.81 -2.55 20.18
N HIS A 268 -8.68 -3.83 19.87
CA HIS A 268 -8.78 -4.36 18.53
C HIS A 268 -10.24 -4.56 18.18
N LEU A 269 -10.80 -3.66 17.38
CA LEU A 269 -12.18 -3.76 16.89
C LEU A 269 -12.20 -4.79 15.75
N GLN A 270 -13.03 -5.81 15.86
CA GLN A 270 -13.01 -6.95 14.97
C GLN A 270 -14.40 -7.25 14.41
N ILE A 271 -14.44 -7.78 13.21
CA ILE A 271 -15.62 -8.40 12.61
C ILE A 271 -15.28 -9.80 12.11
N LEU A 272 -16.27 -10.68 12.04
CA LEU A 272 -16.10 -12.00 11.43
C LEU A 272 -16.05 -11.84 9.92
N ASN A 273 -14.95 -12.27 9.31
CA ASN A 273 -14.74 -12.22 7.87
C ASN A 273 -13.69 -13.26 7.47
N GLU A 274 -13.88 -13.99 6.38
CA GLU A 274 -13.01 -15.09 5.97
C GLU A 274 -12.80 -16.12 7.09
N SER A 275 -13.88 -16.48 7.79
CA SER A 275 -13.91 -17.46 8.90
C SER A 275 -12.96 -17.14 10.07
N ALA A 276 -12.62 -15.87 10.28
CA ALA A 276 -11.79 -15.42 11.41
C ALA A 276 -12.21 -14.03 11.89
N PHE A 277 -11.88 -13.70 13.14
CA PHE A 277 -11.97 -12.35 13.65
C PHE A 277 -10.90 -11.49 12.99
N ARG A 278 -11.32 -10.53 12.16
CA ARG A 278 -10.44 -9.60 11.44
C ARG A 278 -10.49 -8.23 12.10
N THR A 279 -9.34 -7.76 12.55
CA THR A 279 -9.23 -6.40 13.10
C THR A 279 -9.46 -5.37 12.00
N ILE A 280 -10.40 -4.46 12.23
CA ILE A 280 -10.75 -3.35 11.33
C ILE A 280 -10.21 -2.01 11.82
N ALA A 281 -9.98 -1.86 13.13
CA ALA A 281 -9.29 -0.71 13.73
C ALA A 281 -8.66 -1.11 15.06
N VAL A 282 -7.66 -0.36 15.49
CA VAL A 282 -7.08 -0.43 16.84
C VAL A 282 -7.18 0.95 17.46
N LEU A 283 -7.83 1.03 18.64
CA LEU A 283 -7.95 2.24 19.41
C LEU A 283 -7.12 2.12 20.69
N THR A 284 -6.51 3.22 21.14
CA THR A 284 -5.75 3.25 22.39
C THR A 284 -6.55 3.99 23.48
N ALA A 285 -6.67 3.37 24.65
CA ALA A 285 -7.33 3.97 25.80
C ALA A 285 -6.58 5.19 26.34
N ASP A 286 -7.32 6.24 26.64
CA ASP A 286 -6.82 7.44 27.30
C ASP A 286 -6.44 7.19 28.79
N GLY A 287 -6.08 8.26 29.53
CA GLY A 287 -5.76 8.19 30.95
C GLY A 287 -6.89 7.70 31.86
N ARG A 288 -8.13 7.69 31.35
CA ARG A 288 -9.32 7.15 32.03
C ARG A 288 -9.63 5.71 31.65
N GLY A 289 -8.81 5.08 30.81
CA GLY A 289 -9.05 3.75 30.28
C GLY A 289 -10.13 3.70 29.19
N GLU A 290 -10.44 4.84 28.55
CA GLU A 290 -11.51 4.96 27.55
C GLU A 290 -10.96 5.25 26.16
N ALA A 291 -11.62 4.69 25.14
CA ALA A 291 -11.52 5.09 23.74
C ALA A 291 -12.92 5.23 23.14
N ARG A 292 -13.03 5.99 22.04
CA ARG A 292 -14.32 6.24 21.36
C ARG A 292 -14.15 6.18 19.86
N ALA A 293 -15.18 5.68 19.17
CA ALA A 293 -15.28 5.73 17.72
C ALA A 293 -16.74 5.71 17.26
N VAL A 294 -17.01 6.38 16.13
CA VAL A 294 -18.29 6.24 15.42
C VAL A 294 -18.22 5.01 14.53
N LEU A 295 -19.10 4.04 14.75
CA LEU A 295 -19.17 2.78 13.99
C LEU A 295 -20.58 2.55 13.45
N GLY A 296 -20.71 1.81 12.36
CA GLY A 296 -22.01 1.32 11.90
C GLY A 296 -22.67 0.39 12.93
N LYS A 297 -23.99 0.23 12.84
CA LYS A 297 -24.82 -0.43 13.89
C LYS A 297 -24.69 -1.96 13.96
N GLY A 298 -23.81 -2.59 13.19
CA GLY A 298 -23.56 -4.03 13.24
C GLY A 298 -22.84 -4.52 14.49
N THR A 299 -22.72 -5.83 14.62
CA THR A 299 -21.95 -6.48 15.68
C THR A 299 -20.46 -6.19 15.50
N VAL A 300 -19.79 -5.84 16.59
CA VAL A 300 -18.35 -5.62 16.67
C VAL A 300 -17.81 -6.44 17.82
N HIS A 301 -16.92 -7.36 17.53
CA HIS A 301 -16.15 -8.06 18.55
C HIS A 301 -14.96 -7.20 18.97
N VAL A 302 -14.65 -7.15 20.26
CA VAL A 302 -13.57 -6.31 20.80
C VAL A 302 -12.61 -7.19 21.59
N LEU A 303 -11.36 -7.25 21.14
CA LEU A 303 -10.26 -7.81 21.90
C LEU A 303 -9.46 -6.65 22.52
N ALA A 304 -9.51 -6.50 23.84
CA ALA A 304 -8.70 -5.51 24.55
C ALA A 304 -7.43 -6.12 25.14
N ARG A 305 -6.29 -5.42 25.01
CA ARG A 305 -4.98 -5.90 25.46
C ARG A 305 -4.19 -4.79 26.17
N ARG A 306 -3.42 -5.16 27.22
CA ARG A 306 -2.42 -4.31 27.87
C ARG A 306 -1.30 -5.17 28.44
N GLY A 307 -0.15 -5.18 27.77
CA GLY A 307 0.89 -6.16 28.03
C GLY A 307 0.38 -7.57 27.81
N GLU A 308 0.58 -8.46 28.80
CA GLU A 308 0.09 -9.85 28.74
C GLU A 308 -1.39 -10.01 29.15
N ARG A 309 -2.02 -8.98 29.68
CA ARG A 309 -3.42 -9.02 30.09
C ARG A 309 -4.35 -8.74 28.94
N TRP A 310 -5.46 -9.46 28.88
CA TRP A 310 -6.46 -9.31 27.81
C TRP A 310 -7.86 -9.66 28.28
N ALA A 311 -8.84 -9.23 27.53
CA ALA A 311 -10.23 -9.63 27.60
C ALA A 311 -10.90 -9.40 26.25
N GLU A 312 -11.96 -10.12 25.96
CA GLU A 312 -12.73 -9.96 24.72
C GLU A 312 -14.24 -10.02 25.00
N GLY A 313 -15.03 -9.52 24.05
CA GLY A 313 -16.47 -9.57 24.10
C GLY A 313 -17.14 -8.79 22.97
N ASP A 314 -18.44 -8.97 22.81
CA ASP A 314 -19.21 -8.30 21.77
C ASP A 314 -19.67 -6.92 22.25
N CYS A 315 -19.40 -5.92 21.43
CA CYS A 315 -19.71 -4.53 21.69
C CYS A 315 -21.19 -4.24 21.40
N GLY A 316 -21.92 -3.84 22.43
CA GLY A 316 -23.28 -3.33 22.29
C GLY A 316 -23.37 -1.93 21.65
N PRO A 317 -24.61 -1.38 21.50
CA PRO A 317 -24.81 -0.05 20.93
C PRO A 317 -24.10 1.08 21.68
N GLU A 318 -24.05 0.99 23.02
CA GLU A 318 -23.44 2.00 23.90
C GLU A 318 -21.91 1.81 24.05
N GLY A 319 -21.39 0.65 23.66
CA GLY A 319 -20.00 0.30 23.86
C GLY A 319 -19.82 -0.96 24.71
N ILE A 320 -18.64 -1.11 25.33
CA ILE A 320 -18.28 -2.27 26.14
C ILE A 320 -17.31 -1.86 27.27
N VAL A 321 -17.42 -2.56 28.41
CA VAL A 321 -16.43 -2.48 29.50
C VAL A 321 -15.76 -3.85 29.63
N LEU A 322 -14.44 -3.89 29.55
CA LEU A 322 -13.64 -5.12 29.60
C LEU A 322 -12.65 -5.08 30.77
N THR A 323 -12.74 -6.07 31.68
CA THR A 323 -11.77 -6.25 32.76
C THR A 323 -10.66 -7.17 32.31
N LEU A 324 -9.46 -6.60 32.07
CA LEU A 324 -8.32 -7.33 31.53
C LEU A 324 -7.69 -8.24 32.60
N LYS A 325 -7.50 -9.51 32.27
CA LYS A 325 -6.97 -10.56 33.15
C LYS A 325 -5.69 -11.14 32.56
N PRO A 326 -4.78 -11.69 33.40
CA PRO A 326 -3.68 -12.50 32.92
C PRO A 326 -4.20 -13.70 32.11
N PRO A 327 -3.42 -14.24 31.15
CA PRO A 327 -3.78 -15.47 30.46
C PRO A 327 -3.93 -16.63 31.48
N VAL A 328 -4.93 -17.45 31.29
CA VAL A 328 -5.17 -18.66 32.11
C VAL A 328 -4.77 -19.86 31.26
N GLU A 329 -3.95 -20.75 31.80
CA GLU A 329 -3.66 -22.03 31.16
C GLU A 329 -4.88 -22.97 31.31
N GLY A 330 -5.31 -23.55 30.22
CA GLY A 330 -6.43 -24.50 30.19
C GLY A 330 -7.09 -24.59 28.82
N GLU A 331 -8.00 -25.54 28.67
CA GLU A 331 -8.87 -25.63 27.51
C GLU A 331 -9.89 -24.48 27.56
N THR A 332 -10.10 -23.82 26.41
CA THR A 332 -11.14 -22.81 26.25
C THR A 332 -12.43 -23.51 25.83
N ASP A 333 -13.53 -23.13 26.48
CA ASP A 333 -14.85 -23.59 26.06
C ASP A 333 -15.24 -22.96 24.72
N TRP A 334 -16.06 -23.68 23.97
CA TRP A 334 -16.68 -23.16 22.77
C TRP A 334 -17.65 -22.03 23.13
N THR A 335 -17.58 -20.94 22.37
CA THR A 335 -18.50 -19.79 22.53
C THR A 335 -19.25 -19.58 21.23
N ASP A 336 -20.56 -19.46 21.32
CA ASP A 336 -21.39 -19.09 20.17
C ASP A 336 -21.36 -17.57 19.96
N PHE A 337 -21.22 -17.16 18.70
CA PHE A 337 -21.25 -15.76 18.30
C PHE A 337 -22.43 -15.51 17.37
N ASP A 338 -23.11 -14.39 17.59
CA ASP A 338 -24.20 -13.94 16.74
C ASP A 338 -23.83 -12.63 16.05
N PHE A 339 -23.45 -12.72 14.78
CA PHE A 339 -22.99 -11.59 13.99
C PHE A 339 -24.08 -11.04 13.09
N HIS A 340 -24.39 -9.75 13.29
CA HIS A 340 -25.33 -9.01 12.48
C HIS A 340 -24.60 -7.91 11.70
N ALA A 341 -24.69 -7.95 10.36
CA ALA A 341 -24.31 -6.81 9.54
C ALA A 341 -25.29 -5.65 9.76
N PRO A 342 -24.86 -4.38 9.69
CA PRO A 342 -25.79 -3.24 9.68
C PRO A 342 -26.82 -3.40 8.56
N ALA A 343 -28.06 -2.97 8.81
CA ALA A 343 -29.06 -2.83 7.77
C ALA A 343 -28.70 -1.70 6.80
N ASP A 344 -29.30 -1.69 5.61
CA ASP A 344 -29.18 -0.57 4.66
C ASP A 344 -29.68 0.71 5.35
N SER A 345 -28.78 1.65 5.59
CA SER A 345 -29.08 2.92 6.26
C SER A 345 -29.39 4.06 5.30
N ARG A 346 -29.16 3.86 4.00
CA ARG A 346 -29.45 4.82 2.95
C ARG A 346 -30.25 4.19 1.83
N PRO A 347 -31.15 4.96 1.19
CA PRO A 347 -31.88 4.47 0.04
C PRO A 347 -30.90 4.11 -1.09
N ALA A 348 -31.25 3.09 -1.85
CA ALA A 348 -30.50 2.76 -3.06
C ALA A 348 -30.43 3.99 -3.98
N PRO A 349 -29.29 4.20 -4.69
CA PRO A 349 -29.17 5.30 -5.64
C PRO A 349 -30.32 5.27 -6.65
N ALA A 350 -30.84 6.46 -7.02
CA ALA A 350 -31.88 6.57 -8.02
C ALA A 350 -31.57 5.72 -9.27
N VAL A 351 -32.53 4.98 -9.75
CA VAL A 351 -32.35 4.12 -10.94
C VAL A 351 -32.09 5.00 -12.14
N LEU A 352 -30.96 4.79 -12.81
CA LEU A 352 -30.67 5.48 -14.07
C LEU A 352 -31.78 5.20 -15.09
N ASN A 353 -32.23 6.23 -15.77
CA ASN A 353 -33.15 6.08 -16.89
C ASN A 353 -32.46 5.35 -18.07
N ARG A 354 -33.24 5.01 -19.11
CA ARG A 354 -32.70 4.26 -20.25
C ARG A 354 -31.58 5.00 -20.99
N ALA A 355 -31.69 6.33 -21.14
CA ALA A 355 -30.70 7.14 -21.84
C ALA A 355 -29.39 7.23 -21.03
N GLU A 356 -29.47 7.42 -19.72
CA GLU A 356 -28.31 7.45 -18.81
C GLU A 356 -27.58 6.08 -18.77
N LYS A 357 -28.33 4.97 -18.71
CA LYS A 357 -27.77 3.63 -18.80
C LYS A 357 -27.02 3.41 -20.13
N ALA A 358 -27.64 3.81 -21.24
CA ALA A 358 -27.02 3.70 -22.55
C ALA A 358 -25.75 4.54 -22.65
N ARG A 359 -25.79 5.81 -22.18
CA ARG A 359 -24.63 6.70 -22.17
C ARG A 359 -23.49 6.13 -21.31
N ARG A 360 -23.79 5.63 -20.12
CA ARG A 360 -22.79 5.00 -19.25
C ARG A 360 -22.14 3.78 -19.91
N ALA A 361 -22.96 2.90 -20.51
CA ALA A 361 -22.46 1.71 -21.22
C ALA A 361 -21.55 2.11 -22.39
N GLU A 362 -21.93 3.14 -23.16
CA GLU A 362 -21.15 3.62 -24.30
C GLU A 362 -19.80 4.22 -23.86
N VAL A 363 -19.78 5.07 -22.81
CA VAL A 363 -18.54 5.61 -22.24
C VAL A 363 -17.59 4.51 -21.81
N ARG A 364 -18.11 3.47 -21.14
CA ARG A 364 -17.30 2.33 -20.68
C ARG A 364 -16.77 1.52 -21.86
N ARG A 365 -17.59 1.25 -22.86
CA ARG A 365 -17.20 0.52 -24.08
C ARG A 365 -16.06 1.23 -24.82
N GLN A 366 -16.22 2.54 -25.08
CA GLN A 366 -15.19 3.32 -25.76
C GLN A 366 -13.87 3.36 -24.97
N ALA A 367 -13.93 3.51 -23.66
CA ALA A 367 -12.76 3.50 -22.81
C ALA A 367 -12.05 2.12 -22.83
N ASP A 368 -12.81 1.03 -22.80
CA ASP A 368 -12.26 -0.32 -22.87
C ASP A 368 -11.60 -0.60 -24.24
N GLU A 369 -12.18 -0.13 -25.33
CA GLU A 369 -11.60 -0.22 -26.67
C GLU A 369 -10.27 0.54 -26.79
N LEU A 370 -10.22 1.78 -26.28
CA LEU A 370 -8.98 2.57 -26.25
C LEU A 370 -7.89 1.88 -25.43
N ARG A 371 -8.25 1.30 -24.27
CA ARG A 371 -7.32 0.55 -23.45
C ARG A 371 -6.78 -0.68 -24.18
N GLN A 372 -7.65 -1.47 -24.79
CA GLN A 372 -7.26 -2.67 -25.52
C GLN A 372 -6.40 -2.33 -26.75
N ALA A 373 -6.76 -1.31 -27.52
CA ALA A 373 -5.96 -0.86 -28.65
C ALA A 373 -4.52 -0.49 -28.22
N ARG A 374 -4.39 0.23 -27.11
CA ARG A 374 -3.07 0.59 -26.55
C ARG A 374 -2.26 -0.64 -26.11
N LEU A 375 -2.89 -1.58 -25.43
CA LEU A 375 -2.19 -2.79 -24.96
C LEU A 375 -1.81 -3.72 -26.13
N SER A 376 -2.60 -3.73 -27.20
CA SER A 376 -2.32 -4.53 -28.40
C SER A 376 -1.24 -3.92 -29.32
N SER A 377 -0.91 -2.63 -29.15
CA SER A 377 0.10 -1.93 -29.98
C SER A 377 1.56 -2.27 -29.61
N GLN A 378 1.79 -3.15 -28.65
CA GLN A 378 3.14 -3.56 -28.26
C GLN A 378 3.84 -4.38 -29.34
N SER A 379 5.16 -4.16 -29.50
CA SER A 379 5.97 -4.91 -30.46
C SER A 379 5.92 -6.42 -30.22
N ALA A 380 5.89 -7.19 -31.31
CA ALA A 380 5.98 -8.65 -31.23
C ALA A 380 7.31 -9.08 -30.57
N PRO A 381 7.35 -10.24 -29.91
CA PRO A 381 8.59 -10.82 -29.41
C PRO A 381 9.49 -11.29 -30.57
N GLU A 382 10.79 -11.29 -30.36
CA GLU A 382 11.77 -11.82 -31.32
C GLU A 382 11.75 -13.35 -31.39
N ARG A 383 11.29 -13.99 -30.31
CA ARG A 383 11.15 -15.44 -30.18
C ARG A 383 9.72 -15.79 -29.82
N ALA A 384 9.16 -16.79 -30.48
CA ALA A 384 7.80 -17.24 -30.23
C ALA A 384 7.58 -17.72 -28.77
N GLU A 385 8.61 -18.30 -28.15
CA GLU A 385 8.60 -18.76 -26.76
C GLU A 385 8.45 -17.64 -25.72
N TRP A 386 8.62 -16.37 -26.12
CA TRP A 386 8.46 -15.20 -25.23
C TRP A 386 7.07 -14.58 -25.34
N GLU A 387 6.17 -15.14 -26.12
CA GLU A 387 4.82 -14.56 -26.30
C GLU A 387 4.02 -14.54 -24.97
N ASP A 388 4.14 -15.57 -24.14
CA ASP A 388 3.55 -15.59 -22.81
C ASP A 388 4.10 -14.50 -21.89
N LEU A 389 5.41 -14.26 -21.93
CA LEU A 389 6.06 -13.18 -21.15
C LEU A 389 5.58 -11.81 -21.64
N ARG A 390 5.47 -11.59 -22.96
CA ARG A 390 4.97 -10.35 -23.54
C ARG A 390 3.53 -10.05 -23.07
N GLN A 391 2.66 -11.06 -23.12
CA GLN A 391 1.28 -10.91 -22.69
C GLN A 391 1.15 -10.60 -21.19
N ARG A 392 1.98 -11.23 -20.37
CA ARG A 392 2.01 -11.00 -18.91
C ARG A 392 2.64 -9.66 -18.55
N ALA A 393 3.69 -9.24 -19.25
CA ALA A 393 4.38 -7.97 -19.04
C ALA A 393 3.55 -6.75 -19.46
N ARG A 394 2.64 -6.92 -20.42
CA ARG A 394 1.80 -5.82 -20.93
C ARG A 394 2.66 -4.59 -21.30
N GLY A 395 2.33 -3.40 -20.78
CA GLY A 395 3.03 -2.15 -21.06
C GLY A 395 4.53 -2.10 -20.69
N ASN A 396 5.04 -3.11 -19.98
CA ASN A 396 6.45 -3.20 -19.58
C ASN A 396 7.29 -4.11 -20.50
N TRP A 397 6.72 -4.63 -21.57
CA TRP A 397 7.43 -5.56 -22.47
C TRP A 397 8.78 -5.01 -22.98
N GLY A 398 8.87 -3.71 -23.25
CA GLY A 398 10.11 -3.08 -23.70
C GLY A 398 11.29 -3.23 -22.72
N GLU A 399 11.06 -3.19 -21.41
CA GLU A 399 12.08 -3.41 -20.37
C GLU A 399 12.54 -4.88 -20.37
N LEU A 400 11.57 -5.82 -20.38
CA LEU A 400 11.90 -7.23 -20.39
C LEU A 400 12.57 -7.67 -21.68
N LYS A 401 12.13 -7.16 -22.83
CA LYS A 401 12.73 -7.44 -24.13
C LYS A 401 14.20 -7.02 -24.17
N ARG A 402 14.54 -5.82 -23.66
CA ARG A 402 15.92 -5.36 -23.56
C ARG A 402 16.77 -6.30 -22.71
N PHE A 403 16.26 -6.69 -21.55
CA PHE A 403 16.97 -7.63 -20.67
C PHE A 403 17.15 -9.01 -21.31
N LEU A 404 16.11 -9.58 -21.93
CA LEU A 404 16.17 -10.89 -22.58
C LEU A 404 17.09 -10.93 -23.80
N GLY A 405 17.28 -9.80 -24.48
CA GLY A 405 18.18 -9.65 -25.63
C GLY A 405 19.67 -9.57 -25.27
N GLY A 406 20.03 -9.51 -23.99
CA GLY A 406 21.43 -9.47 -23.53
C GLY A 406 22.13 -10.84 -23.62
N GLU A 407 23.44 -10.84 -23.38
CA GLU A 407 24.23 -12.07 -23.33
C GLU A 407 23.80 -12.97 -22.14
N GLY A 408 23.76 -14.30 -22.33
CA GLY A 408 23.32 -15.25 -21.29
C GLY A 408 21.95 -15.87 -21.54
N GLY A 409 21.31 -15.60 -22.66
CA GLY A 409 20.13 -16.22 -23.28
C GLY A 409 19.17 -16.96 -22.35
N ALA A 410 19.33 -18.29 -22.24
CA ALA A 410 18.42 -19.14 -21.46
C ALA A 410 18.42 -18.84 -19.95
N GLU A 411 19.52 -18.39 -19.37
CA GLU A 411 19.58 -18.05 -17.95
C GLU A 411 18.84 -16.74 -17.63
N ARG A 412 18.90 -15.74 -18.53
CA ARG A 412 18.10 -14.52 -18.42
C ARG A 412 16.60 -14.83 -18.47
N GLU A 413 16.20 -15.70 -19.38
CA GLU A 413 14.81 -16.15 -19.45
C GLU A 413 14.38 -16.87 -18.17
N ARG A 414 15.22 -17.75 -17.63
CA ARG A 414 14.94 -18.41 -16.34
C ARG A 414 14.78 -17.41 -15.21
N LEU A 415 15.65 -16.38 -15.13
CA LEU A 415 15.53 -15.32 -14.13
C LEU A 415 14.18 -14.60 -14.27
N VAL A 416 13.80 -14.17 -15.48
CA VAL A 416 12.52 -13.50 -15.73
C VAL A 416 11.32 -14.39 -15.36
N ARG A 417 11.40 -15.70 -15.63
CA ARG A 417 10.33 -16.65 -15.28
C ARG A 417 10.18 -16.90 -13.79
N THR A 418 11.12 -16.46 -12.93
CA THR A 418 10.94 -16.48 -11.46
C THR A 418 10.05 -15.34 -10.96
N LEU A 419 9.82 -14.32 -11.79
CA LEU A 419 9.10 -13.12 -11.42
C LEU A 419 7.58 -13.33 -11.40
N SER A 420 6.90 -12.65 -10.49
CA SER A 420 5.44 -12.62 -10.43
C SER A 420 4.82 -11.89 -11.63
N GLY A 421 3.52 -12.03 -11.83
CA GLY A 421 2.81 -11.29 -12.88
C GLY A 421 2.92 -9.78 -12.75
N LYS A 422 2.99 -9.24 -11.52
CA LYS A 422 3.19 -7.82 -11.27
C LYS A 422 4.64 -7.38 -11.50
N ASP A 423 5.61 -8.20 -11.09
CA ASP A 423 7.02 -7.90 -11.35
C ASP A 423 7.29 -7.80 -12.85
N LEU A 424 6.71 -8.66 -13.66
CA LEU A 424 6.82 -8.56 -15.12
C LEU A 424 6.28 -7.23 -15.67
N ARG A 425 5.35 -6.58 -14.97
CA ARG A 425 4.72 -5.31 -15.39
C ARG A 425 5.48 -4.06 -14.95
N ASP A 426 6.46 -4.20 -14.04
CA ASP A 426 7.22 -3.04 -13.52
C ASP A 426 8.71 -3.28 -13.30
N ALA A 427 9.22 -4.49 -13.53
CA ALA A 427 10.66 -4.75 -13.48
C ALA A 427 11.40 -3.90 -14.52
N VAL A 428 12.49 -3.25 -14.08
CA VAL A 428 13.33 -2.39 -14.91
C VAL A 428 14.55 -3.17 -15.38
N CYS A 429 14.92 -3.04 -16.64
CA CYS A 429 16.03 -3.76 -17.26
C CYS A 429 17.33 -3.63 -16.46
N THR A 430 17.71 -2.42 -16.04
CA THR A 430 18.93 -2.18 -15.27
C THR A 430 18.94 -2.85 -13.90
N VAL A 431 17.77 -3.00 -13.27
CA VAL A 431 17.63 -3.74 -12.01
C VAL A 431 17.84 -5.24 -12.25
N LEU A 432 17.21 -5.78 -13.30
CA LEU A 432 17.40 -7.19 -13.68
C LEU A 432 18.85 -7.50 -14.09
N GLU A 433 19.50 -6.57 -14.81
CA GLU A 433 20.93 -6.69 -15.14
C GLU A 433 21.80 -6.80 -13.89
N ASN A 434 21.61 -5.93 -12.90
CA ASN A 434 22.34 -6.02 -11.65
C ASN A 434 22.14 -7.39 -10.97
N HIS A 435 20.90 -7.87 -10.88
CA HIS A 435 20.62 -9.17 -10.27
C HIS A 435 21.23 -10.33 -11.04
N PHE A 436 21.28 -10.24 -12.36
CA PHE A 436 21.83 -11.29 -13.22
C PHE A 436 23.35 -11.31 -13.18
N THR A 437 24.00 -10.16 -13.33
CA THR A 437 25.47 -10.04 -13.35
C THR A 437 26.11 -10.32 -11.99
N GLU A 438 25.40 -10.03 -10.92
CA GLU A 438 25.86 -10.24 -9.55
C GLU A 438 25.36 -11.58 -8.93
N LEU A 439 24.92 -12.53 -9.76
CA LEU A 439 24.64 -13.89 -9.30
C LEU A 439 25.91 -14.51 -8.70
N PRO A 440 25.78 -15.35 -7.64
CA PRO A 440 26.93 -16.02 -7.04
C PRO A 440 27.70 -16.85 -8.09
N ALA A 441 29.02 -16.70 -8.13
CA ALA A 441 29.87 -17.43 -9.07
C ALA A 441 29.81 -18.96 -8.89
N ARG A 442 29.61 -19.42 -7.65
CA ARG A 442 29.41 -20.83 -7.33
C ARG A 442 27.94 -21.10 -7.05
N ARG A 443 27.34 -21.96 -7.85
CA ARG A 443 25.98 -22.44 -7.55
C ARG A 443 26.00 -23.42 -6.37
N PRO A 444 25.06 -23.31 -5.43
CA PRO A 444 24.92 -24.27 -4.36
C PRO A 444 24.48 -25.65 -4.91
N GLU A 445 24.83 -26.71 -4.21
CA GLU A 445 24.38 -28.08 -4.55
C GLU A 445 22.92 -28.30 -4.09
N VAL A 446 21.99 -27.74 -4.82
CA VAL A 446 20.54 -27.83 -4.58
C VAL A 446 19.80 -28.13 -5.90
N PRO A 447 18.55 -28.63 -5.85
CA PRO A 447 17.72 -28.73 -7.04
C PRO A 447 17.65 -27.41 -7.82
N GLU A 448 17.61 -27.49 -9.13
CA GLU A 448 17.66 -26.31 -9.99
C GLU A 448 16.48 -25.34 -9.70
N GLU A 449 15.31 -25.85 -9.44
CA GLU A 449 14.15 -25.06 -9.03
C GLU A 449 14.36 -24.26 -7.74
N VAL A 450 15.07 -24.85 -6.77
CA VAL A 450 15.43 -24.18 -5.51
C VAL A 450 16.46 -23.08 -5.76
N TYR A 451 17.44 -23.35 -6.62
CA TYR A 451 18.41 -22.31 -6.99
C TYR A 451 17.71 -21.08 -7.60
N TRP A 452 16.84 -21.30 -8.59
CA TRP A 452 16.17 -20.18 -9.27
C TRP A 452 15.18 -19.46 -8.36
N ALA A 453 14.42 -20.18 -7.53
CA ALA A 453 13.42 -19.57 -6.64
C ALA A 453 14.04 -18.92 -5.39
N ASP A 454 14.99 -19.62 -4.73
CA ASP A 454 15.46 -19.25 -3.40
C ASP A 454 16.89 -18.65 -3.39
N THR A 455 17.57 -18.55 -4.56
CA THR A 455 18.87 -17.87 -4.70
C THR A 455 18.85 -16.82 -5.79
N ALA A 456 18.51 -17.20 -7.03
CA ALA A 456 18.62 -16.30 -8.19
C ALA A 456 17.49 -15.26 -8.24
N CYS A 457 16.26 -15.62 -7.84
CA CYS A 457 15.11 -14.72 -7.86
C CYS A 457 15.39 -13.41 -7.12
N PRO A 458 15.22 -12.24 -7.78
CA PRO A 458 15.46 -10.95 -7.15
C PRO A 458 14.37 -10.55 -6.13
N ARG A 459 13.16 -11.12 -6.24
CA ARG A 459 12.03 -10.86 -5.34
C ARG A 459 12.14 -11.70 -4.08
N VAL A 460 12.05 -11.07 -2.90
CA VAL A 460 12.02 -11.77 -1.61
C VAL A 460 10.59 -11.81 -1.05
N ALA A 461 9.89 -10.68 -1.02
CA ALA A 461 8.52 -10.55 -0.48
C ALA A 461 7.68 -9.56 -1.33
N LEU A 462 7.23 -8.47 -0.75
CA LEU A 462 6.41 -7.44 -1.40
C LEU A 462 7.14 -6.09 -1.54
N GLU A 463 8.45 -6.06 -1.30
CA GLU A 463 9.31 -4.88 -1.40
C GLU A 463 9.36 -4.33 -2.83
N ARG A 464 9.69 -3.06 -2.99
CA ARG A 464 10.07 -2.51 -4.29
C ARG A 464 11.31 -3.23 -4.82
N LEU A 465 11.26 -3.69 -6.06
CA LEU A 465 12.40 -4.35 -6.69
C LEU A 465 13.51 -3.33 -6.99
N THR A 466 14.66 -3.51 -6.35
CA THR A 466 15.84 -2.63 -6.44
C THR A 466 17.10 -3.43 -6.76
N PRO A 467 18.18 -2.82 -7.26
CA PRO A 467 19.42 -3.52 -7.60
C PRO A 467 20.25 -3.85 -6.35
N TRP A 468 19.63 -4.53 -5.38
CA TRP A 468 20.23 -4.76 -4.06
C TRP A 468 21.40 -5.76 -4.06
N ARG A 469 21.50 -6.64 -5.07
CA ARG A 469 22.51 -7.72 -5.04
C ARG A 469 23.94 -7.15 -5.14
N GLY A 470 24.19 -6.23 -6.06
CA GLY A 470 25.49 -5.57 -6.15
C GLY A 470 25.86 -4.78 -4.90
N PHE A 471 24.89 -4.03 -4.35
CA PHE A 471 25.09 -3.30 -3.10
C PHE A 471 25.41 -4.24 -1.92
N LEU A 472 24.67 -5.32 -1.76
CA LEU A 472 24.88 -6.29 -0.68
C LEU A 472 26.20 -7.06 -0.85
N LYS A 473 26.62 -7.35 -2.07
CA LYS A 473 27.93 -7.99 -2.33
C LYS A 473 29.09 -7.15 -1.78
N ASP A 474 29.02 -5.83 -1.97
CA ASP A 474 30.03 -4.91 -1.42
C ASP A 474 29.89 -4.80 0.11
N TRP A 475 28.69 -4.69 0.63
CA TRP A 475 28.43 -4.59 2.06
C TRP A 475 28.87 -5.86 2.85
N LEU A 476 28.74 -7.04 2.24
CA LEU A 476 29.11 -8.32 2.85
C LEU A 476 30.61 -8.59 2.87
N ARG A 477 31.44 -7.79 2.17
CA ARG A 477 32.91 -8.00 2.18
C ARG A 477 33.47 -7.91 3.59
N GLY A 478 34.14 -9.00 4.01
CA GLY A 478 34.75 -9.09 5.33
C GLY A 478 33.79 -9.31 6.49
N ARG A 479 32.50 -9.55 6.20
CA ARG A 479 31.49 -9.94 7.20
C ARG A 479 31.35 -11.46 7.26
N THR A 480 30.58 -11.93 8.23
CA THR A 480 30.30 -13.35 8.39
C THR A 480 29.43 -13.90 7.24
N ASP A 481 29.69 -15.12 6.84
CA ASP A 481 28.87 -15.93 5.93
C ASP A 481 28.00 -16.96 6.70
N ASP A 482 28.12 -17.01 8.03
CA ASP A 482 27.28 -17.83 8.88
C ASP A 482 25.88 -17.20 9.05
N PRO A 483 24.81 -17.90 8.66
CA PRO A 483 23.45 -17.34 8.70
C PRO A 483 22.99 -16.90 10.08
N VAL A 484 23.37 -17.63 11.14
CA VAL A 484 22.94 -17.33 12.51
C VAL A 484 23.63 -16.07 13.01
N ARG A 485 24.95 -15.98 12.83
CA ARG A 485 25.73 -14.79 13.21
C ARG A 485 25.28 -13.56 12.42
N LEU A 486 25.02 -13.72 11.12
CA LEU A 486 24.52 -12.62 10.30
C LEU A 486 23.16 -12.09 10.79
N TRP A 487 22.27 -13.00 11.26
CA TRP A 487 21.01 -12.58 11.89
C TRP A 487 21.21 -11.76 13.15
N GLU A 488 22.15 -12.18 14.02
CA GLU A 488 22.51 -11.46 15.24
C GLU A 488 23.10 -10.09 14.90
N GLU A 489 24.10 -10.02 13.99
CA GLU A 489 24.69 -8.76 13.54
C GLU A 489 23.64 -7.77 13.00
N LEU A 490 22.67 -8.23 12.23
CA LEU A 490 21.58 -7.38 11.73
C LEU A 490 20.67 -6.89 12.87
N GLY A 491 20.46 -7.69 13.92
CA GLY A 491 19.72 -7.26 15.11
C GLY A 491 20.41 -6.15 15.88
N ASP A 492 21.74 -6.18 15.93
CA ASP A 492 22.54 -5.14 16.60
C ASP A 492 22.69 -3.85 15.78
N LEU A 493 22.65 -3.99 14.44
CA LEU A 493 22.84 -2.85 13.52
C LEU A 493 21.56 -2.05 13.26
N LEU A 494 20.39 -2.66 13.39
CA LEU A 494 19.14 -2.08 12.93
C LEU A 494 18.23 -1.72 14.10
N ALA A 495 17.92 -0.43 14.24
CA ALA A 495 16.93 0.06 15.17
C ALA A 495 15.52 0.01 14.57
N ASP A 496 14.48 -0.05 15.42
CA ASP A 496 13.10 0.19 14.97
C ASP A 496 12.86 1.71 14.89
N PRO A 497 12.55 2.28 13.72
CA PRO A 497 12.29 3.71 13.59
C PRO A 497 10.95 4.16 14.19
N GLY A 498 10.03 3.23 14.54
CA GLY A 498 8.74 3.57 15.16
C GLY A 498 7.73 4.24 14.22
N ASP A 499 8.05 4.38 12.93
CA ASP A 499 7.17 4.95 11.90
C ASP A 499 6.97 4.00 10.71
N ASN A 500 7.01 2.70 11.00
CA ASN A 500 6.95 1.64 10.01
C ASN A 500 5.53 1.11 9.85
N TYR A 501 4.71 1.77 9.06
CA TYR A 501 3.47 1.15 8.62
C TYR A 501 3.73 -0.26 8.10
N HIS A 502 3.13 -1.26 8.73
CA HIS A 502 3.42 -2.69 8.54
C HIS A 502 3.30 -3.19 7.09
N ARG A 503 2.62 -2.46 6.22
CA ARG A 503 2.47 -2.78 4.80
C ARG A 503 3.54 -2.16 3.91
N LEU A 504 4.39 -1.27 4.44
CA LEU A 504 5.51 -0.71 3.71
C LEU A 504 6.76 -1.55 3.96
N TRP A 505 7.34 -2.05 2.89
CA TRP A 505 8.50 -2.91 2.94
C TRP A 505 9.78 -2.10 2.73
N TRP A 506 10.73 -2.30 3.61
CA TRP A 506 12.07 -1.75 3.45
C TRP A 506 12.81 -2.46 2.32
N THR A 507 13.50 -1.71 1.46
CA THR A 507 14.47 -2.32 0.55
C THR A 507 15.77 -2.62 1.31
N PRO A 508 16.55 -3.65 0.92
CA PRO A 508 17.80 -3.99 1.60
C PRO A 508 18.76 -2.81 1.76
N GLN A 509 18.93 -2.01 0.71
CA GLN A 509 19.79 -0.85 0.74
C GLN A 509 19.26 0.23 1.70
N ALA A 510 17.97 0.54 1.62
CA ALA A 510 17.35 1.55 2.48
C ALA A 510 17.49 1.23 3.98
N ALA A 511 17.28 -0.04 4.35
CA ALA A 511 17.44 -0.50 5.73
C ALA A 511 18.88 -0.29 6.25
N LEU A 512 19.87 -0.63 5.46
CA LEU A 512 21.28 -0.49 5.83
C LEU A 512 21.74 0.98 5.86
N GLU A 513 21.32 1.79 4.89
CA GLU A 513 21.65 3.23 4.86
C GLU A 513 20.99 3.98 6.02
N ALA A 514 19.76 3.59 6.38
CA ALA A 514 19.08 4.16 7.53
C ALA A 514 19.66 3.69 8.87
N GLY A 515 20.25 2.49 8.93
CA GLY A 515 20.55 1.80 10.17
C GLY A 515 19.29 1.47 10.97
N ALA A 516 18.16 1.30 10.29
CA ALA A 516 16.86 1.09 10.91
C ALA A 516 15.91 0.35 9.95
N CYS A 517 15.08 -0.53 10.49
CA CYS A 517 13.90 -1.10 9.83
C CYS A 517 13.04 -1.86 10.86
N ASN A 518 11.84 -2.25 10.45
CA ASN A 518 11.02 -3.16 11.25
C ASN A 518 11.50 -4.63 11.09
N GLU A 519 10.90 -5.52 11.85
CA GLU A 519 11.22 -6.95 11.81
C GLU A 519 11.06 -7.57 10.41
N ASN A 520 10.04 -7.15 9.64
CA ASN A 520 9.85 -7.62 8.27
C ASN A 520 11.01 -7.17 7.34
N GLY A 521 11.47 -5.93 7.50
CA GLY A 521 12.65 -5.41 6.80
C GLY A 521 13.92 -6.19 7.14
N ARG A 522 14.13 -6.52 8.43
CA ARG A 522 15.26 -7.33 8.90
C ARG A 522 15.22 -8.75 8.29
N ARG A 523 14.05 -9.40 8.28
CA ARG A 523 13.87 -10.73 7.67
C ARG A 523 14.17 -10.72 6.18
N LEU A 524 13.66 -9.71 5.49
CA LEU A 524 13.89 -9.51 4.06
C LEU A 524 15.38 -9.29 3.75
N LEU A 525 16.03 -8.38 4.48
CA LEU A 525 17.45 -8.07 4.32
C LEU A 525 18.32 -9.30 4.55
N TRP A 526 18.03 -10.09 5.58
CA TRP A 526 18.75 -11.33 5.86
C TRP A 526 18.62 -12.34 4.70
N VAL A 527 17.42 -12.55 4.18
CA VAL A 527 17.21 -13.42 3.00
C VAL A 527 17.97 -12.92 1.78
N ALA A 528 17.91 -11.61 1.49
CA ALA A 528 18.63 -11.01 0.37
C ALA A 528 20.16 -11.17 0.53
N ALA A 529 20.68 -10.99 1.75
CA ALA A 529 22.11 -11.17 2.04
C ALA A 529 22.54 -12.63 1.83
N LEU A 530 21.77 -13.61 2.33
CA LEU A 530 22.07 -15.04 2.10
C LEU A 530 22.04 -15.42 0.63
N ARG A 531 21.05 -14.91 -0.15
CA ARG A 531 20.99 -15.12 -1.60
C ARG A 531 22.20 -14.53 -2.31
N THR A 532 22.74 -13.41 -1.82
CA THR A 532 23.96 -12.79 -2.35
C THR A 532 25.21 -13.63 -2.06
N LEU A 533 25.26 -14.28 -0.89
CA LEU A 533 26.31 -15.24 -0.53
C LEU A 533 26.17 -16.59 -1.27
N GLY A 534 25.09 -16.80 -2.01
CA GLY A 534 24.84 -18.06 -2.72
C GLY A 534 24.12 -19.13 -1.86
N LEU A 535 23.62 -18.76 -0.70
CA LEU A 535 22.82 -19.63 0.16
C LEU A 535 21.34 -19.49 -0.18
N PRO A 536 20.64 -20.56 -0.58
CA PRO A 536 19.22 -20.50 -0.87
C PRO A 536 18.44 -20.15 0.40
N ALA A 537 17.66 -19.08 0.34
CA ALA A 537 16.89 -18.56 1.47
C ALA A 537 15.56 -17.95 1.01
N ARG A 538 14.55 -17.97 1.88
CA ARG A 538 13.25 -17.37 1.61
C ARG A 538 12.49 -17.00 2.88
N LEU A 539 11.46 -16.21 2.76
CA LEU A 539 10.41 -16.10 3.76
C LEU A 539 9.40 -17.24 3.57
N ARG A 540 9.03 -17.90 4.64
CA ARG A 540 8.06 -18.99 4.62
C ARG A 540 6.65 -18.43 4.32
N PRO A 541 5.90 -18.97 3.35
CA PRO A 541 4.61 -18.42 2.96
C PRO A 541 3.56 -18.37 4.08
N LEU A 542 3.63 -19.30 5.03
CA LEU A 542 2.61 -19.44 6.08
C LEU A 542 2.65 -18.31 7.12
N ASP A 543 3.86 -17.89 7.53
CA ASP A 543 4.04 -16.99 8.68
C ASP A 543 5.15 -15.94 8.48
N GLY A 544 5.74 -15.87 7.29
CA GLY A 544 6.81 -14.93 6.98
C GLY A 544 8.13 -15.20 7.73
N ALA A 545 8.27 -16.35 8.43
CA ALA A 545 9.51 -16.67 9.12
C ALA A 545 10.64 -16.91 8.11
N PRO A 546 11.84 -16.37 8.33
CA PRO A 546 12.96 -16.56 7.44
C PRO A 546 13.51 -18.00 7.57
N GLU A 547 13.86 -18.62 6.45
CA GLU A 547 14.47 -19.95 6.40
C GLU A 547 15.53 -20.05 5.32
N TYR A 548 16.51 -20.92 5.50
CA TYR A 548 17.58 -21.19 4.53
C TYR A 548 17.86 -22.69 4.41
N TRP A 549 18.53 -23.08 3.32
CA TRP A 549 18.98 -24.44 3.11
C TRP A 549 20.33 -24.67 3.79
N SER A 550 20.41 -25.65 4.72
CA SER A 550 21.68 -26.07 5.31
C SER A 550 22.26 -27.22 4.51
N GLY A 551 23.55 -27.16 4.17
CA GLY A 551 24.26 -28.16 3.36
C GLY A 551 24.51 -29.52 3.99
N ASP A 552 24.15 -29.76 5.25
CA ASP A 552 24.61 -30.87 6.09
C ASP A 552 23.87 -32.20 5.91
N ALA A 553 22.97 -32.36 4.93
CA ALA A 553 22.21 -33.59 4.72
C ALA A 553 22.22 -34.07 3.27
N PRO A 554 22.18 -35.39 3.01
CA PRO A 554 22.02 -35.93 1.65
C PRO A 554 20.80 -35.36 0.94
N CYS A 555 20.86 -35.23 -0.39
CA CYS A 555 19.87 -34.55 -1.24
C CYS A 555 18.40 -34.89 -0.97
N SER A 556 18.08 -36.08 -0.49
CA SER A 556 16.71 -36.53 -0.20
C SER A 556 16.13 -36.09 1.15
N ARG A 557 16.91 -35.44 2.03
CA ARG A 557 16.51 -35.05 3.39
C ARG A 557 17.05 -33.68 3.85
N ARG A 558 17.40 -32.77 2.95
CA ARG A 558 17.88 -31.44 3.34
C ARG A 558 16.76 -30.66 4.06
N ARG A 559 16.96 -30.42 5.36
CA ARG A 559 16.02 -29.66 6.18
C ARG A 559 16.32 -28.16 6.04
N ARG A 560 15.28 -27.39 5.89
CA ARG A 560 15.35 -25.93 6.04
C ARG A 560 15.47 -25.61 7.52
N ARG A 561 16.52 -24.91 7.93
CA ARG A 561 16.67 -24.46 9.32
C ARG A 561 16.02 -23.09 9.47
N ARG A 562 15.39 -22.85 10.61
CA ARG A 562 14.78 -21.58 10.99
C ARG A 562 15.79 -20.78 11.81
N CYS A 563 15.83 -19.46 11.64
CA CYS A 563 16.36 -18.59 12.66
C CYS A 563 15.31 -18.48 13.79
N ALA A 564 15.75 -18.72 15.01
CA ALA A 564 14.91 -18.66 16.21
C ALA A 564 14.52 -17.20 16.52
#